data_da64b6ed3c791f781e66cc88ee2e34de
#
_entry.id   da64b6ed3c791f781e66cc88ee2e34de
#
_cell.length_a   1.000
_cell.length_b   1.000
_cell.length_c   1.000
_cell.angle_alpha   90.00
_cell.angle_beta   90.00
_cell.angle_gamma   90.00
#
_symmetry.space_group_name_H-M   'P 1'
#
loop_
_entity.id
_entity.type
_entity.pdbx_description
1 polymer ?
#
loop_
_entity_poly.entity_id
_entity_poly.type
_entity_poly.pdbx_seq_one_letter_code
_entity_poly.pdbx_strand_id
1 'polypeptide(L)'
;MNKRTIAALATTATAVTVALGACSTTPAATPAASAKVCTAISGAHGDAATDPVAAALAGAANDASVAFEAASGAEAPASLVASGCTLIVGADSTMAPSISEAARANPKVRFALVGASFVDSKGAATSLKNGSIVDVDASQAAYLAGYASAGMTTTGTLAVIGGARDNVTSSQMSAFSQGVDAYNLANGTSISVLGWNPATSDGTYAGSADEVRGAAADFITRGADIIVPFAGDANEGAARAVTEAANPMVRLVWSGLTKADLKGLTRDEAQSAETAPMSGQSGAPVTQQADTQSFADAFSYIQISNEVRSAIGAPVLTGIVVDYQSAMETLIEQANAGAQASVVPVSLASGGVILTGFGAYTPMLSSDLKLGLSDMAGQIETGGMVISTPFDV
;
A
#
# COMPACT_ATOMS: atom_id res chain seq x y z
N MET A 1 32.88 44.85 -63.20
CA MET A 1 32.17 45.28 -64.43
C MET A 1 30.68 45.26 -64.14
N ASN A 2 30.14 46.44 -64.00
CA ASN A 2 28.93 46.97 -64.71
C ASN A 2 27.65 46.11 -64.57
N LYS A 3 26.45 46.65 -64.31
CA LYS A 3 25.84 48.00 -64.24
C LYS A 3 24.51 47.80 -63.50
N ARG A 4 24.15 48.62 -62.55
CA ARG A 4 23.03 49.57 -62.50
C ARG A 4 21.83 49.29 -63.44
N THR A 5 20.63 49.27 -62.91
CA THR A 5 19.59 50.26 -63.33
C THR A 5 18.45 50.31 -62.30
N ILE A 6 18.01 51.54 -62.06
CA ILE A 6 16.92 52.05 -61.23
C ILE A 6 15.67 52.14 -62.11
N ALA A 7 14.51 52.04 -61.51
CA ALA A 7 13.26 52.79 -61.80
C ALA A 7 12.04 51.87 -61.44
N ALA A 8 10.90 52.30 -60.96
CA ALA A 8 10.33 53.58 -60.65
C ALA A 8 9.05 53.31 -59.84
N LEU A 9 8.64 54.27 -59.02
CA LEU A 9 7.34 54.32 -58.33
C LEU A 9 6.15 54.25 -59.26
N ALA A 10 5.09 53.54 -58.78
CA ALA A 10 3.71 53.85 -59.22
C ALA A 10 2.81 53.65 -57.98
N THR A 11 2.28 54.79 -57.53
CA THR A 11 1.19 54.93 -56.54
C THR A 11 -0.11 54.66 -57.21
N THR A 12 -0.90 53.69 -56.66
CA THR A 12 -2.32 53.60 -56.94
C THR A 12 -3.10 53.49 -55.64
N ALA A 13 -3.87 54.45 -55.34
CA ALA A 13 -4.87 54.46 -54.29
C ALA A 13 -6.02 53.54 -54.65
N THR A 14 -6.46 52.69 -53.72
CA THR A 14 -7.73 51.99 -53.89
C THR A 14 -8.43 51.77 -52.55
N ALA A 15 -9.56 52.36 -52.46
CA ALA A 15 -10.76 52.10 -51.70
C ALA A 15 -10.73 51.19 -50.44
N VAL A 16 -11.06 51.80 -49.33
CA VAL A 16 -11.49 51.15 -48.06
C VAL A 16 -12.87 50.58 -48.25
N THR A 17 -12.99 49.25 -48.31
CA THR A 17 -14.25 48.55 -48.09
C THR A 17 -14.32 48.11 -46.65
N VAL A 18 -15.20 48.76 -45.90
CA VAL A 18 -15.59 48.33 -44.53
C VAL A 18 -16.39 47.04 -44.67
N ALA A 19 -15.76 45.89 -44.38
CA ALA A 19 -16.48 44.66 -44.17
C ALA A 19 -16.97 44.62 -42.72
N LEU A 20 -18.25 44.71 -42.51
CA LEU A 20 -18.94 44.40 -41.26
C LEU A 20 -18.66 42.95 -40.90
N GLY A 21 -17.68 42.70 -40.02
CA GLY A 21 -17.41 41.41 -39.45
C GLY A 21 -18.59 40.97 -38.61
N ALA A 22 -19.28 39.92 -39.03
CA ALA A 22 -20.19 39.18 -38.15
C ALA A 22 -19.42 38.68 -36.95
N CYS A 23 -19.79 39.12 -35.76
CA CYS A 23 -19.36 38.49 -34.52
C CYS A 23 -19.84 37.03 -34.50
N SER A 24 -18.98 36.09 -34.90
CA SER A 24 -19.16 34.71 -34.54
C SER A 24 -18.94 34.61 -33.04
N THR A 25 -20.01 34.59 -32.27
CA THR A 25 -19.99 34.15 -30.89
C THR A 25 -19.58 32.70 -30.91
N THR A 26 -18.28 32.43 -30.70
CA THR A 26 -17.82 31.12 -30.30
C THR A 26 -18.62 30.77 -29.03
N PRO A 27 -19.38 29.67 -28.99
CA PRO A 27 -20.04 29.26 -27.77
C PRO A 27 -18.94 29.15 -26.70
N ALA A 28 -19.10 29.88 -25.60
CA ALA A 28 -18.25 29.71 -24.45
C ALA A 28 -18.27 28.22 -24.11
N ALA A 29 -17.10 27.60 -24.11
CA ALA A 29 -16.98 26.23 -23.63
C ALA A 29 -17.64 26.19 -22.27
N THR A 30 -18.70 25.39 -22.13
CA THR A 30 -19.30 25.11 -20.82
C THR A 30 -18.15 24.69 -19.94
N PRO A 31 -17.94 25.34 -18.76
CA PRO A 31 -16.88 24.89 -17.84
C PRO A 31 -17.09 23.40 -17.64
N ALA A 32 -16.08 22.60 -17.89
CA ALA A 32 -16.12 21.18 -17.55
C ALA A 32 -16.54 21.13 -16.08
N ALA A 33 -17.58 20.34 -15.78
CA ALA A 33 -18.01 20.17 -14.40
C ALA A 33 -16.75 19.83 -13.60
N SER A 34 -16.49 20.57 -12.54
CA SER A 34 -15.33 20.35 -11.70
C SER A 34 -15.33 18.88 -11.27
N ALA A 35 -14.25 18.17 -11.56
CA ALA A 35 -14.16 16.76 -11.21
C ALA A 35 -14.44 16.60 -9.71
N LYS A 36 -15.26 15.61 -9.36
CA LYS A 36 -15.56 15.25 -7.99
C LYS A 36 -15.25 13.79 -7.83
N VAL A 37 -14.36 13.47 -6.90
CA VAL A 37 -13.94 12.10 -6.63
C VAL A 37 -14.47 11.62 -5.29
N CYS A 38 -14.83 10.37 -5.19
CA CYS A 38 -15.63 9.89 -4.07
C CYS A 38 -15.22 8.48 -3.64
N THR A 39 -15.34 8.19 -2.35
CA THR A 39 -15.11 6.84 -1.80
C THR A 39 -16.43 6.27 -1.27
N ALA A 40 -16.73 5.04 -1.67
CA ALA A 40 -17.80 4.21 -1.10
C ALA A 40 -17.16 3.18 -0.15
N ILE A 41 -17.58 3.20 1.11
CA ILE A 41 -17.01 2.39 2.20
C ILE A 41 -18.07 1.41 2.68
N SER A 42 -17.68 0.16 2.96
CA SER A 42 -18.60 -0.78 3.59
C SER A 42 -18.86 -0.34 5.04
N GLY A 43 -20.11 -0.47 5.49
CA GLY A 43 -20.45 -0.14 6.88
C GLY A 43 -19.78 -1.04 7.93
N ALA A 44 -19.07 -2.08 7.50
CA ALA A 44 -18.34 -3.00 8.37
C ALA A 44 -16.89 -2.56 8.66
N HIS A 45 -16.33 -1.66 7.86
CA HIS A 45 -14.92 -1.23 7.96
C HIS A 45 -14.74 0.18 8.54
N GLY A 46 -15.71 0.68 9.29
CA GLY A 46 -15.56 1.91 10.07
C GLY A 46 -16.10 3.17 9.41
N ASP A 47 -15.57 4.31 9.85
CA ASP A 47 -15.92 5.65 9.42
C ASP A 47 -15.01 6.07 8.25
N ALA A 48 -15.53 6.91 7.36
CA ALA A 48 -14.78 7.52 6.28
C ALA A 48 -13.54 8.31 6.75
N ALA A 49 -13.52 8.73 8.00
CA ALA A 49 -12.39 9.47 8.57
C ALA A 49 -11.19 8.55 8.95
N THR A 50 -11.43 7.26 9.12
CA THR A 50 -10.40 6.27 9.52
C THR A 50 -10.03 5.29 8.43
N ASP A 51 -10.82 5.24 7.34
CA ASP A 51 -10.55 4.35 6.21
C ASP A 51 -9.32 4.82 5.42
N PRO A 52 -8.27 3.95 5.23
CA PRO A 52 -7.02 4.34 4.59
C PRO A 52 -7.17 4.65 3.10
N VAL A 53 -8.12 4.03 2.40
CA VAL A 53 -8.40 4.31 0.99
C VAL A 53 -9.10 5.67 0.85
N ALA A 54 -10.06 5.96 1.74
CA ALA A 54 -10.73 7.27 1.77
C ALA A 54 -9.73 8.39 2.09
N ALA A 55 -8.85 8.19 3.07
CA ALA A 55 -7.81 9.15 3.42
C ALA A 55 -6.84 9.39 2.25
N ALA A 56 -6.39 8.35 1.57
CA ALA A 56 -5.52 8.45 0.41
C ALA A 56 -6.21 9.16 -0.77
N LEU A 57 -7.48 8.84 -1.07
CA LEU A 57 -8.21 9.54 -2.12
C LEU A 57 -8.48 11.01 -1.78
N ALA A 58 -8.76 11.32 -0.51
CA ALA A 58 -8.91 12.70 -0.04
C ALA A 58 -7.61 13.49 -0.20
N GLY A 59 -6.46 12.90 0.14
CA GLY A 59 -5.14 13.46 -0.06
C GLY A 59 -4.86 13.75 -1.54
N ALA A 60 -5.02 12.74 -2.40
CA ALA A 60 -4.85 12.86 -3.84
C ALA A 60 -5.81 13.89 -4.47
N ALA A 61 -7.04 13.97 -3.99
CA ALA A 61 -8.02 14.98 -4.43
C ALA A 61 -7.60 16.40 -4.05
N ASN A 62 -7.08 16.59 -2.83
CA ASN A 62 -6.54 17.87 -2.39
C ASN A 62 -5.37 18.32 -3.27
N ASP A 63 -4.43 17.41 -3.57
CA ASP A 63 -3.25 17.69 -4.39
C ASP A 63 -3.65 18.02 -5.84
N ALA A 64 -4.67 17.35 -6.36
CA ALA A 64 -5.25 17.63 -7.67
C ALA A 64 -6.22 18.83 -7.69
N SER A 65 -6.53 19.43 -6.55
CA SER A 65 -7.53 20.51 -6.39
C SER A 65 -8.93 20.11 -6.91
N VAL A 66 -9.34 18.88 -6.67
CA VAL A 66 -10.68 18.36 -6.99
C VAL A 66 -11.51 18.15 -5.71
N ALA A 67 -12.84 18.20 -5.84
CA ALA A 67 -13.72 17.97 -4.71
C ALA A 67 -13.72 16.50 -4.29
N PHE A 68 -13.77 16.24 -2.98
CA PHE A 68 -13.87 14.90 -2.40
C PHE A 68 -15.15 14.72 -1.59
N GLU A 69 -15.73 13.53 -1.65
CA GLU A 69 -16.85 13.09 -0.79
C GLU A 69 -16.69 11.61 -0.45
N ALA A 70 -17.09 11.21 0.75
CA ALA A 70 -17.18 9.81 1.15
C ALA A 70 -18.57 9.47 1.66
N ALA A 71 -19.01 8.23 1.41
CA ALA A 71 -20.27 7.70 1.91
C ALA A 71 -20.09 6.24 2.32
N SER A 72 -20.85 5.80 3.33
CA SER A 72 -20.79 4.45 3.86
C SER A 72 -22.07 3.67 3.63
N GLY A 73 -21.94 2.35 3.55
CA GLY A 73 -23.04 1.40 3.41
C GLY A 73 -23.31 0.94 1.97
N ALA A 74 -24.21 -0.02 1.83
CA ALA A 74 -24.49 -0.67 0.55
C ALA A 74 -25.03 0.30 -0.54
N GLU A 75 -25.76 1.32 -0.14
CA GLU A 75 -26.34 2.36 -1.03
C GLU A 75 -25.35 3.49 -1.36
N ALA A 76 -24.17 3.49 -0.76
CA ALA A 76 -23.17 4.55 -0.96
C ALA A 76 -22.84 4.80 -2.44
N PRO A 77 -22.59 3.77 -3.30
CA PRO A 77 -22.28 4.02 -4.71
C PRO A 77 -23.39 4.77 -5.46
N ALA A 78 -24.66 4.42 -5.22
CA ALA A 78 -25.79 5.07 -5.86
C ALA A 78 -25.96 6.52 -5.39
N SER A 79 -25.80 6.78 -4.09
CA SER A 79 -25.87 8.15 -3.53
C SER A 79 -24.75 9.05 -4.06
N LEU A 80 -23.54 8.52 -4.20
CA LEU A 80 -22.38 9.24 -4.74
C LEU A 80 -22.53 9.56 -6.24
N VAL A 81 -23.14 8.66 -7.02
CA VAL A 81 -23.54 8.98 -8.40
C VAL A 81 -24.54 10.14 -8.41
N ALA A 82 -25.55 10.09 -7.56
CA ALA A 82 -26.58 11.13 -7.48
C ALA A 82 -25.99 12.50 -7.02
N SER A 83 -24.94 12.48 -6.19
CA SER A 83 -24.24 13.70 -5.75
C SER A 83 -23.28 14.27 -6.79
N GLY A 84 -23.15 13.62 -7.97
CA GLY A 84 -22.37 14.12 -9.10
C GLY A 84 -20.91 13.71 -9.08
N CYS A 85 -20.54 12.62 -8.42
CA CYS A 85 -19.19 12.07 -8.46
C CYS A 85 -18.84 11.60 -9.88
N THR A 86 -17.65 11.92 -10.34
CA THR A 86 -17.11 11.53 -11.66
C THR A 86 -16.20 10.31 -11.58
N LEU A 87 -15.60 10.08 -10.41
CA LEU A 87 -14.86 8.87 -10.03
C LEU A 87 -15.39 8.40 -8.67
N ILE A 88 -15.72 7.12 -8.55
CA ILE A 88 -16.14 6.48 -7.29
C ILE A 88 -15.26 5.27 -7.03
N VAL A 89 -14.58 5.27 -5.88
CA VAL A 89 -13.69 4.19 -5.45
C VAL A 89 -14.38 3.39 -4.34
N GLY A 90 -14.56 2.08 -4.55
CA GLY A 90 -14.96 1.15 -3.50
C GLY A 90 -13.74 0.76 -2.67
N ALA A 91 -13.79 1.04 -1.37
CA ALA A 91 -12.63 0.96 -0.49
C ALA A 91 -12.19 -0.47 -0.18
N ASP A 92 -13.06 -1.45 -0.34
CA ASP A 92 -12.79 -2.85 0.02
C ASP A 92 -13.56 -3.84 -0.86
N SER A 93 -13.20 -5.12 -0.75
CA SER A 93 -13.75 -6.20 -1.56
C SER A 93 -15.25 -6.44 -1.34
N THR A 94 -15.80 -6.08 -0.18
CA THR A 94 -17.23 -6.26 0.13
C THR A 94 -18.10 -5.30 -0.67
N MET A 95 -17.51 -4.21 -1.18
CA MET A 95 -18.19 -3.25 -2.06
C MET A 95 -18.33 -3.75 -3.51
N ALA A 96 -17.69 -4.87 -3.88
CA ALA A 96 -17.67 -5.35 -5.26
C ALA A 96 -19.08 -5.50 -5.90
N PRO A 97 -20.11 -6.06 -5.23
CA PRO A 97 -21.44 -6.17 -5.82
C PRO A 97 -22.09 -4.80 -6.10
N SER A 98 -22.12 -3.91 -5.10
CA SER A 98 -22.78 -2.59 -5.22
C SER A 98 -22.07 -1.65 -6.16
N ILE A 99 -20.74 -1.62 -6.14
CA ILE A 99 -19.91 -0.85 -7.09
C ILE A 99 -20.11 -1.38 -8.51
N SER A 100 -20.12 -2.71 -8.70
CA SER A 100 -20.32 -3.31 -10.02
C SER A 100 -21.71 -3.00 -10.62
N GLU A 101 -22.74 -3.00 -9.79
CA GLU A 101 -24.10 -2.62 -10.19
C GLU A 101 -24.15 -1.14 -10.58
N ALA A 102 -23.63 -0.24 -9.73
CA ALA A 102 -23.57 1.18 -10.01
C ALA A 102 -22.77 1.48 -11.29
N ALA A 103 -21.66 0.80 -11.52
CA ALA A 103 -20.83 0.98 -12.71
C ALA A 103 -21.55 0.59 -14.00
N ARG A 104 -22.29 -0.53 -13.98
CA ARG A 104 -23.13 -0.93 -15.14
C ARG A 104 -24.25 0.05 -15.43
N ALA A 105 -24.88 0.58 -14.40
CA ALA A 105 -25.98 1.55 -14.54
C ALA A 105 -25.50 2.94 -14.99
N ASN A 106 -24.23 3.28 -14.75
CA ASN A 106 -23.70 4.63 -14.98
C ASN A 106 -22.42 4.63 -15.83
N PRO A 107 -22.50 4.33 -17.15
CA PRO A 107 -21.32 4.13 -18.00
C PRO A 107 -20.47 5.38 -18.23
N LYS A 108 -20.96 6.57 -17.82
CA LYS A 108 -20.22 7.85 -17.91
C LYS A 108 -19.46 8.19 -16.63
N VAL A 109 -19.73 7.51 -15.52
CA VAL A 109 -19.02 7.63 -14.26
C VAL A 109 -17.91 6.60 -14.23
N ARG A 110 -16.74 6.97 -13.71
CA ARG A 110 -15.63 6.07 -13.49
C ARG A 110 -15.79 5.38 -12.14
N PHE A 111 -15.43 4.12 -12.10
CA PHE A 111 -15.42 3.34 -10.87
C PHE A 111 -14.07 2.67 -10.69
N ALA A 112 -13.68 2.46 -9.45
CA ALA A 112 -12.54 1.62 -9.10
C ALA A 112 -12.90 0.73 -7.91
N LEU A 113 -12.29 -0.45 -7.82
CA LEU A 113 -12.37 -1.34 -6.67
C LEU A 113 -10.96 -1.59 -6.14
N VAL A 114 -10.80 -1.53 -4.82
CA VAL A 114 -9.55 -1.83 -4.13
C VAL A 114 -9.57 -3.29 -3.67
N GLY A 115 -8.54 -4.04 -4.07
CA GLY A 115 -8.33 -5.43 -3.65
C GLY A 115 -9.41 -6.42 -4.12
N ALA A 116 -10.17 -6.08 -5.17
CA ALA A 116 -11.22 -6.96 -5.69
C ALA A 116 -11.50 -6.73 -7.17
N SER A 117 -12.00 -7.77 -7.84
CA SER A 117 -12.54 -7.69 -9.19
C SER A 117 -13.99 -7.24 -9.19
N PHE A 118 -14.42 -6.57 -10.28
CA PHE A 118 -15.84 -6.36 -10.54
C PHE A 118 -16.54 -7.71 -10.73
N VAL A 119 -17.82 -7.75 -10.39
CA VAL A 119 -18.61 -8.99 -10.50
C VAL A 119 -19.82 -8.81 -11.42
N ASP A 120 -20.22 -9.86 -12.11
CA ASP A 120 -21.46 -9.90 -12.87
C ASP A 120 -22.69 -10.09 -11.98
N SER A 121 -23.87 -10.22 -12.55
CA SER A 121 -25.12 -10.44 -11.80
C SER A 121 -25.21 -11.80 -11.08
N LYS A 122 -24.25 -12.69 -11.33
CA LYS A 122 -24.15 -14.01 -10.68
C LYS A 122 -23.00 -14.05 -9.67
N GLY A 123 -22.28 -12.94 -9.48
CA GLY A 123 -21.12 -12.86 -8.59
C GLY A 123 -19.82 -13.37 -9.19
N ALA A 124 -19.79 -13.68 -10.50
CA ALA A 124 -18.55 -14.08 -11.17
C ALA A 124 -17.71 -12.85 -11.57
N ALA A 125 -16.39 -12.96 -11.46
CA ALA A 125 -15.47 -11.90 -11.84
C ALA A 125 -15.67 -11.47 -13.31
N THR A 126 -15.65 -10.15 -13.54
CA THR A 126 -15.83 -9.55 -14.86
C THR A 126 -15.05 -8.25 -14.99
N SER A 127 -14.88 -7.75 -16.20
CA SER A 127 -14.31 -6.43 -16.46
C SER A 127 -15.38 -5.46 -16.95
N LEU A 128 -15.27 -4.19 -16.56
CA LEU A 128 -16.14 -3.11 -16.99
C LEU A 128 -15.33 -2.02 -17.68
N LYS A 129 -15.84 -1.43 -18.77
CA LYS A 129 -15.12 -0.39 -19.52
C LYS A 129 -14.85 0.89 -18.73
N ASN A 130 -15.63 1.14 -17.69
CA ASN A 130 -15.52 2.27 -16.78
C ASN A 130 -15.05 1.86 -15.38
N GLY A 131 -14.55 0.63 -15.21
CA GLY A 131 -14.16 0.05 -13.93
C GLY A 131 -12.69 -0.30 -13.87
N SER A 132 -11.88 0.41 -13.10
CA SER A 132 -10.48 0.11 -12.80
C SER A 132 -10.35 -0.76 -11.56
N ILE A 133 -9.29 -1.54 -11.47
CA ILE A 133 -8.96 -2.35 -10.29
C ILE A 133 -7.69 -1.77 -9.67
N VAL A 134 -7.73 -1.50 -8.37
CA VAL A 134 -6.52 -1.25 -7.57
C VAL A 134 -6.08 -2.60 -7.03
N ASP A 135 -5.03 -3.14 -7.63
CA ASP A 135 -4.48 -4.46 -7.33
C ASP A 135 -3.45 -4.33 -6.20
N VAL A 136 -3.79 -4.84 -5.02
CA VAL A 136 -3.01 -4.68 -3.79
C VAL A 136 -2.30 -5.98 -3.46
N ASP A 137 -0.98 -6.00 -3.61
CA ASP A 137 -0.15 -7.16 -3.28
C ASP A 137 0.68 -6.93 -2.00
N ALA A 138 0.00 -6.86 -0.86
CA ALA A 138 0.63 -6.76 0.45
C ALA A 138 1.34 -8.08 0.87
N SER A 139 1.13 -9.17 0.15
CA SER A 139 1.81 -10.47 0.36
C SER A 139 3.32 -10.34 0.17
N GLN A 140 3.78 -9.47 -0.71
CA GLN A 140 5.20 -9.21 -0.97
C GLN A 140 5.95 -8.72 0.27
N ALA A 141 5.40 -7.72 0.97
CA ALA A 141 6.02 -7.25 2.22
C ALA A 141 5.85 -8.26 3.36
N ALA A 142 4.76 -9.00 3.40
CA ALA A 142 4.57 -10.08 4.39
C ALA A 142 5.62 -11.19 4.21
N TYR A 143 5.94 -11.57 2.98
CA TYR A 143 7.01 -12.52 2.68
C TYR A 143 8.38 -12.03 3.18
N LEU A 144 8.75 -10.79 2.85
CA LEU A 144 9.99 -10.19 3.32
C LEU A 144 10.03 -10.08 4.85
N ALA A 145 8.91 -9.74 5.49
CA ALA A 145 8.78 -9.72 6.94
C ALA A 145 8.97 -11.12 7.56
N GLY A 146 8.47 -12.15 6.90
CA GLY A 146 8.68 -13.55 7.30
C GLY A 146 10.15 -13.95 7.27
N TYR A 147 10.83 -13.68 6.16
CA TYR A 147 12.26 -13.93 6.01
C TYR A 147 13.10 -13.18 7.05
N ALA A 148 12.80 -11.87 7.24
CA ALA A 148 13.47 -11.05 8.24
C ALA A 148 13.25 -11.58 9.67
N SER A 149 12.00 -11.92 10.01
CA SER A 149 11.64 -12.44 11.32
C SER A 149 12.34 -13.76 11.62
N ALA A 150 12.46 -14.64 10.62
CA ALA A 150 13.21 -15.89 10.76
C ALA A 150 14.69 -15.66 11.09
N GLY A 151 15.32 -14.66 10.47
CA GLY A 151 16.69 -14.29 10.78
C GLY A 151 16.88 -13.56 12.12
N MET A 152 15.80 -13.10 12.74
CA MET A 152 15.82 -12.29 13.97
C MET A 152 15.23 -13.00 15.19
N THR A 153 14.58 -14.16 15.03
CA THR A 153 14.06 -14.93 16.15
C THR A 153 15.20 -15.49 17.02
N THR A 154 14.95 -15.59 18.30
CA THR A 154 15.87 -16.19 19.28
C THR A 154 15.37 -17.54 19.80
N THR A 155 14.07 -17.81 19.62
CA THR A 155 13.43 -19.05 20.09
C THR A 155 13.20 -20.04 18.95
N GLY A 156 13.28 -19.61 17.69
CA GLY A 156 12.90 -20.39 16.52
C GLY A 156 11.39 -20.56 16.35
N THR A 157 10.58 -19.76 17.05
CA THR A 157 9.13 -19.83 16.97
C THR A 157 8.56 -18.43 16.74
N LEU A 158 7.81 -18.28 15.65
CA LEU A 158 7.11 -17.06 15.24
C LEU A 158 5.60 -17.30 15.32
N ALA A 159 4.81 -16.23 15.28
CA ALA A 159 3.36 -16.39 15.23
C ALA A 159 2.71 -15.34 14.33
N VAL A 160 1.67 -15.75 13.58
CA VAL A 160 0.79 -14.86 12.82
C VAL A 160 -0.64 -14.96 13.34
N ILE A 161 -1.38 -13.85 13.28
CA ILE A 161 -2.79 -13.78 13.69
C ILE A 161 -3.52 -12.97 12.62
N GLY A 162 -4.51 -13.56 11.96
CA GLY A 162 -5.40 -12.86 11.05
C GLY A 162 -6.55 -12.18 11.78
N GLY A 163 -7.09 -11.12 11.21
CA GLY A 163 -8.33 -10.50 11.64
C GLY A 163 -9.54 -11.20 10.99
N ALA A 164 -9.92 -10.77 9.82
CA ALA A 164 -10.95 -11.44 9.03
C ALA A 164 -10.39 -12.69 8.32
N ARG A 165 -11.25 -13.69 8.17
CA ARG A 165 -10.94 -14.84 7.31
C ARG A 165 -11.32 -14.49 5.87
N ASP A 166 -10.47 -13.74 5.20
CA ASP A 166 -10.61 -13.35 3.80
C ASP A 166 -9.34 -13.68 3.01
N ASN A 167 -9.40 -13.49 1.69
CA ASN A 167 -8.29 -13.80 0.81
C ASN A 167 -7.07 -12.91 1.09
N VAL A 168 -7.27 -11.62 1.36
CA VAL A 168 -6.17 -10.67 1.59
C VAL A 168 -5.39 -11.02 2.84
N THR A 169 -6.09 -11.18 3.98
CA THR A 169 -5.49 -11.58 5.26
C THR A 169 -4.81 -12.95 5.15
N SER A 170 -5.48 -13.92 4.52
CA SER A 170 -4.95 -15.28 4.35
C SER A 170 -3.72 -15.31 3.43
N SER A 171 -3.70 -14.49 2.38
CA SER A 171 -2.52 -14.31 1.50
C SER A 171 -1.33 -13.77 2.28
N GLN A 172 -1.52 -12.76 3.12
CA GLN A 172 -0.45 -12.18 3.95
C GLN A 172 0.11 -13.22 4.94
N MET A 173 -0.75 -13.97 5.63
CA MET A 173 -0.32 -15.03 6.57
C MET A 173 0.44 -16.15 5.84
N SER A 174 -0.05 -16.56 4.68
CA SER A 174 0.60 -17.56 3.82
C SER A 174 1.97 -17.07 3.35
N ALA A 175 2.05 -15.86 2.82
CA ALA A 175 3.28 -15.26 2.32
C ALA A 175 4.33 -15.10 3.43
N PHE A 176 3.92 -14.67 4.63
CA PHE A 176 4.82 -14.62 5.78
C PHE A 176 5.42 -16.00 6.08
N SER A 177 4.60 -17.05 6.12
CA SER A 177 5.07 -18.41 6.33
C SER A 177 6.03 -18.86 5.22
N GLN A 178 5.75 -18.53 3.96
CA GLN A 178 6.65 -18.83 2.84
C GLN A 178 8.01 -18.12 2.97
N GLY A 179 8.02 -16.87 3.46
CA GLY A 179 9.26 -16.13 3.75
C GLY A 179 10.10 -16.82 4.82
N VAL A 180 9.46 -17.35 5.87
CA VAL A 180 10.13 -18.17 6.91
C VAL A 180 10.69 -19.46 6.32
N ASP A 181 9.93 -20.15 5.48
CA ASP A 181 10.36 -21.37 4.81
C ASP A 181 11.56 -21.11 3.88
N ALA A 182 11.56 -19.98 3.17
CA ALA A 182 12.68 -19.57 2.34
C ALA A 182 13.95 -19.32 3.16
N TYR A 183 13.83 -18.69 4.33
CA TYR A 183 14.95 -18.52 5.26
C TYR A 183 15.45 -19.87 5.78
N ASN A 184 14.54 -20.76 6.18
CA ASN A 184 14.88 -22.12 6.63
C ASN A 184 15.67 -22.89 5.57
N LEU A 185 15.21 -22.82 4.32
CA LEU A 185 15.87 -23.50 3.19
C LEU A 185 17.27 -22.94 2.95
N ALA A 186 17.42 -21.61 2.95
CA ALA A 186 18.69 -20.94 2.68
C ALA A 186 19.73 -21.16 3.79
N ASN A 187 19.29 -21.28 5.05
CA ASN A 187 20.18 -21.32 6.22
C ASN A 187 20.21 -22.68 6.94
N GLY A 188 19.46 -23.68 6.47
CA GLY A 188 19.41 -25.00 7.09
C GLY A 188 18.79 -24.98 8.50
N THR A 189 17.85 -24.07 8.75
CA THR A 189 17.14 -23.93 10.03
C THR A 189 15.77 -24.62 10.00
N SER A 190 15.07 -24.65 11.14
CA SER A 190 13.73 -25.25 11.28
C SER A 190 12.83 -24.35 12.13
N ILE A 191 12.77 -23.08 11.76
CA ILE A 191 11.93 -22.08 12.43
C ILE A 191 10.47 -22.37 12.09
N SER A 192 9.61 -22.33 13.09
CA SER A 192 8.18 -22.63 12.98
C SER A 192 7.32 -21.37 13.08
N VAL A 193 6.17 -21.39 12.39
CA VAL A 193 5.15 -20.33 12.46
C VAL A 193 3.90 -20.91 13.10
N LEU A 194 3.51 -20.36 14.26
CA LEU A 194 2.21 -20.64 14.88
C LEU A 194 1.13 -19.76 14.22
N GLY A 195 -0.11 -20.22 14.25
CA GLY A 195 -1.24 -19.48 13.72
C GLY A 195 -1.43 -19.56 12.20
N TRP A 196 -0.59 -20.34 11.49
CA TRP A 196 -0.79 -20.69 10.09
C TRP A 196 -0.47 -22.15 9.82
N ASN A 197 -1.30 -22.80 9.03
CA ASN A 197 -1.08 -24.19 8.59
C ASN A 197 -1.05 -24.24 7.05
N PRO A 198 0.12 -24.35 6.42
CA PRO A 198 0.25 -24.38 4.97
C PRO A 198 -0.41 -25.59 4.32
N ALA A 199 -0.55 -26.72 5.03
CA ALA A 199 -1.15 -27.93 4.47
C ALA A 199 -2.67 -27.80 4.27
N THR A 200 -3.33 -26.96 5.07
CA THR A 200 -4.78 -26.71 4.98
C THR A 200 -5.10 -25.33 4.44
N SER A 201 -4.09 -24.48 4.24
CA SER A 201 -4.23 -23.07 3.90
C SER A 201 -5.19 -22.35 4.86
N ASP A 202 -4.99 -22.59 6.16
CA ASP A 202 -5.85 -22.07 7.23
C ASP A 202 -5.03 -21.60 8.44
N GLY A 203 -5.64 -20.74 9.27
CA GLY A 203 -4.93 -20.14 10.37
C GLY A 203 -5.81 -19.70 11.54
N THR A 204 -5.17 -18.99 12.47
CA THR A 204 -5.84 -18.35 13.62
C THR A 204 -6.35 -16.98 13.21
N TYR A 205 -7.66 -16.78 13.32
CA TYR A 205 -8.33 -15.52 13.02
C TYR A 205 -9.03 -15.00 14.28
N ALA A 206 -8.96 -13.68 14.50
CA ALA A 206 -9.48 -13.01 15.68
C ALA A 206 -10.04 -11.63 15.28
N GLY A 207 -11.34 -11.46 15.44
CA GLY A 207 -12.08 -10.28 14.96
C GLY A 207 -12.09 -9.10 15.92
N SER A 208 -11.52 -9.23 17.12
CA SER A 208 -11.47 -8.18 18.13
C SER A 208 -10.11 -8.09 18.80
N ALA A 209 -9.78 -6.92 19.34
CA ALA A 209 -8.51 -6.72 20.05
C ALA A 209 -8.33 -7.66 21.26
N ASP A 210 -9.41 -8.02 21.94
CA ASP A 210 -9.32 -8.96 23.07
C ASP A 210 -9.06 -10.40 22.61
N GLU A 211 -9.63 -10.82 21.48
CA GLU A 211 -9.34 -12.13 20.87
C GLU A 211 -7.92 -12.18 20.34
N VAL A 212 -7.43 -11.13 19.66
CA VAL A 212 -6.03 -11.01 19.20
C VAL A 212 -5.08 -11.07 20.38
N ARG A 213 -5.41 -10.36 21.49
CA ARG A 213 -4.62 -10.40 22.73
C ARG A 213 -4.54 -11.82 23.30
N GLY A 214 -5.66 -12.51 23.34
CA GLY A 214 -5.73 -13.90 23.83
C GLY A 214 -4.86 -14.84 22.98
N ALA A 215 -4.99 -14.77 21.66
CA ALA A 215 -4.21 -15.58 20.72
C ALA A 215 -2.70 -15.26 20.83
N ALA A 216 -2.33 -13.99 20.89
CA ALA A 216 -0.93 -13.57 21.02
C ALA A 216 -0.32 -14.06 22.33
N ALA A 217 -1.04 -13.95 23.47
CA ALA A 217 -0.60 -14.45 24.77
C ALA A 217 -0.39 -15.98 24.78
N ASP A 218 -1.29 -16.74 24.13
CA ASP A 218 -1.11 -18.20 23.95
C ASP A 218 0.16 -18.50 23.14
N PHE A 219 0.37 -17.82 22.02
CA PHE A 219 1.55 -18.03 21.18
C PHE A 219 2.85 -17.65 21.90
N ILE A 220 2.87 -16.55 22.66
CA ILE A 220 4.02 -16.18 23.50
C ILE A 220 4.31 -17.28 24.54
N THR A 221 3.27 -17.82 25.19
CA THR A 221 3.41 -18.92 26.15
C THR A 221 3.98 -20.18 25.49
N ARG A 222 3.70 -20.40 24.21
CA ARG A 222 4.22 -21.50 23.40
C ARG A 222 5.60 -21.21 22.80
N GLY A 223 6.21 -20.10 23.15
CA GLY A 223 7.59 -19.75 22.81
C GLY A 223 7.75 -18.81 21.63
N ALA A 224 6.67 -18.27 21.06
CA ALA A 224 6.81 -17.27 20.00
C ALA A 224 7.44 -15.98 20.53
N ASP A 225 8.51 -15.52 19.90
CA ASP A 225 9.21 -14.28 20.24
C ASP A 225 9.03 -13.16 19.20
N ILE A 226 8.40 -13.46 18.07
CA ILE A 226 7.94 -12.45 17.11
C ILE A 226 6.49 -12.74 16.75
N ILE A 227 5.62 -11.75 17.01
CA ILE A 227 4.17 -11.82 16.78
C ILE A 227 3.81 -10.88 15.64
N VAL A 228 3.04 -11.37 14.68
CA VAL A 228 2.64 -10.62 13.48
C VAL A 228 1.13 -10.63 13.34
N PRO A 229 0.45 -9.60 13.81
CA PRO A 229 -0.98 -9.46 13.60
C PRO A 229 -1.28 -8.86 12.22
N PHE A 230 -2.19 -9.49 11.47
CA PHE A 230 -2.83 -9.00 10.25
C PHE A 230 -4.32 -8.76 10.53
N ALA A 231 -4.62 -7.97 11.57
CA ALA A 231 -5.97 -7.84 12.12
C ALA A 231 -6.50 -6.39 12.12
N GLY A 232 -5.89 -5.51 11.33
CA GLY A 232 -6.31 -4.11 11.27
C GLY A 232 -6.29 -3.43 12.63
N ASP A 233 -7.37 -2.75 13.02
CA ASP A 233 -7.47 -2.07 14.31
C ASP A 233 -7.32 -3.01 15.51
N ALA A 234 -7.66 -4.30 15.36
CA ALA A 234 -7.48 -5.29 16.41
C ALA A 234 -6.02 -5.65 16.71
N ASN A 235 -5.06 -5.18 15.89
CA ASN A 235 -3.60 -5.35 16.13
C ASN A 235 -3.17 -4.83 17.50
N GLU A 236 -3.88 -3.85 18.07
CA GLU A 236 -3.59 -3.34 19.43
C GLU A 236 -3.66 -4.44 20.49
N GLY A 237 -4.44 -5.48 20.28
CA GLY A 237 -4.50 -6.65 21.15
C GLY A 237 -3.15 -7.37 21.25
N ALA A 238 -2.45 -7.52 20.14
CA ALA A 238 -1.11 -8.12 20.12
C ALA A 238 -0.09 -7.23 20.87
N ALA A 239 -0.18 -5.90 20.71
CA ALA A 239 0.68 -4.97 21.43
C ALA A 239 0.47 -5.08 22.97
N ARG A 240 -0.79 -5.19 23.40
CA ARG A 240 -1.12 -5.42 24.81
C ARG A 240 -0.52 -6.75 25.33
N ALA A 241 -0.69 -7.84 24.58
CA ALA A 241 -0.14 -9.15 24.97
C ALA A 241 1.39 -9.13 25.10
N VAL A 242 2.09 -8.49 24.17
CA VAL A 242 3.55 -8.34 24.18
C VAL A 242 3.99 -7.53 25.39
N THR A 243 3.30 -6.44 25.72
CA THR A 243 3.59 -5.60 26.89
C THR A 243 3.32 -6.35 28.20
N GLU A 244 2.20 -7.07 28.29
CA GLU A 244 1.81 -7.88 29.46
C GLU A 244 2.78 -9.04 29.73
N ALA A 245 3.35 -9.62 28.65
CA ALA A 245 4.36 -10.69 28.78
C ALA A 245 5.63 -10.23 29.50
N ALA A 246 5.89 -8.92 29.56
CA ALA A 246 7.06 -8.31 30.20
C ALA A 246 8.39 -8.98 29.81
N ASN A 247 8.47 -9.52 28.59
CA ASN A 247 9.65 -10.19 28.05
C ASN A 247 10.26 -9.33 26.93
N PRO A 248 11.46 -8.74 27.15
CA PRO A 248 12.08 -7.83 26.18
C PRO A 248 12.50 -8.51 24.86
N MET A 249 12.48 -9.84 24.83
CA MET A 249 12.79 -10.59 23.60
C MET A 249 11.58 -10.71 22.67
N VAL A 250 10.36 -10.51 23.18
CA VAL A 250 9.13 -10.57 22.38
C VAL A 250 8.92 -9.24 21.64
N ARG A 251 8.71 -9.32 20.33
CA ARG A 251 8.60 -8.16 19.43
C ARG A 251 7.43 -8.35 18.48
N LEU A 252 7.03 -7.24 17.88
CA LEU A 252 5.99 -7.20 16.86
C LEU A 252 6.58 -6.95 15.46
N VAL A 253 6.02 -7.54 14.45
CA VAL A 253 5.95 -6.96 13.12
C VAL A 253 4.58 -6.32 12.98
N TRP A 254 4.53 -5.01 12.78
CA TRP A 254 3.26 -4.29 12.77
C TRP A 254 2.71 -4.15 11.35
N SER A 255 1.51 -4.64 11.09
CA SER A 255 0.83 -4.46 9.80
C SER A 255 -0.21 -3.33 9.86
N GLY A 256 -0.71 -2.93 8.69
CA GLY A 256 -1.77 -1.93 8.58
C GLY A 256 -1.30 -0.48 8.79
N LEU A 257 -0.01 -0.22 8.63
CA LEU A 257 0.53 1.14 8.58
C LEU A 257 0.19 1.81 7.25
N THR A 258 0.06 3.13 7.31
CA THR A 258 -0.08 4.02 6.17
C THR A 258 1.17 4.89 6.00
N LYS A 259 1.27 5.61 4.90
CA LYS A 259 2.38 6.56 4.69
C LYS A 259 2.45 7.66 5.75
N ALA A 260 1.31 8.06 6.31
CA ALA A 260 1.25 9.06 7.38
C ALA A 260 1.94 8.61 8.68
N ASP A 261 2.06 7.29 8.87
CA ASP A 261 2.68 6.68 10.04
C ASP A 261 4.21 6.63 9.95
N LEU A 262 4.76 7.07 8.83
CA LEU A 262 6.17 6.92 8.52
C LEU A 262 6.95 8.21 8.72
N LYS A 263 8.22 8.04 9.02
CA LYS A 263 9.25 9.07 8.96
C LYS A 263 10.28 8.67 7.92
N GLY A 264 10.48 9.53 6.90
CA GLY A 264 11.63 9.42 6.02
C GLY A 264 12.92 9.76 6.79
N LEU A 265 13.98 8.99 6.57
CA LEU A 265 15.34 9.30 7.04
C LEU A 265 16.16 9.85 5.88
N THR A 266 17.08 10.74 6.19
CA THR A 266 18.17 11.05 5.26
C THR A 266 19.11 9.85 5.16
N ARG A 267 19.90 9.79 4.10
CA ARG A 267 20.87 8.71 3.89
C ARG A 267 21.85 8.58 5.08
N ASP A 268 22.31 9.71 5.61
CA ASP A 268 23.25 9.74 6.73
C ASP A 268 22.61 9.26 8.04
N GLU A 269 21.33 9.60 8.29
CA GLU A 269 20.59 9.11 9.44
C GLU A 269 20.34 7.59 9.34
N ALA A 270 19.99 7.09 8.16
CA ALA A 270 19.80 5.66 7.92
C ALA A 270 21.10 4.87 8.13
N GLN A 271 22.20 5.34 7.59
CA GLN A 271 23.54 4.75 7.80
C GLN A 271 23.98 4.79 9.27
N SER A 272 23.68 5.88 9.97
CA SER A 272 23.99 6.01 11.41
C SER A 272 23.16 5.04 12.24
N ALA A 273 21.88 4.86 11.93
CA ALA A 273 21.01 3.89 12.60
C ALA A 273 21.48 2.45 12.34
N GLU A 274 22.02 2.16 11.17
CA GLU A 274 22.54 0.84 10.80
C GLU A 274 23.84 0.48 11.54
N THR A 275 24.68 1.47 11.82
CA THR A 275 25.99 1.28 12.48
C THR A 275 25.98 1.51 13.97
N ALA A 276 24.89 2.03 14.55
CA ALA A 276 24.79 2.34 15.98
C ALA A 276 24.88 1.07 16.85
N PRO A 277 25.81 1.01 17.82
CA PRO A 277 25.86 -0.12 18.73
C PRO A 277 24.64 -0.11 19.65
N MET A 278 24.00 -1.26 19.80
CA MET A 278 22.97 -1.45 20.82
C MET A 278 23.61 -1.27 22.20
N SER A 279 23.00 -0.49 23.08
CA SER A 279 23.48 -0.30 24.44
C SER A 279 23.56 -1.66 25.15
N GLY A 280 24.77 -2.18 25.35
CA GLY A 280 25.04 -3.45 26.03
C GLY A 280 25.78 -4.51 25.21
N GLN A 281 26.05 -4.32 23.92
CA GLN A 281 26.90 -5.22 23.14
C GLN A 281 28.14 -4.51 22.63
N SER A 282 29.29 -4.99 23.07
CA SER A 282 30.61 -4.64 22.53
C SER A 282 30.83 -5.45 21.25
N GLY A 283 30.42 -4.92 20.11
CA GLY A 283 30.66 -5.51 18.80
C GLY A 283 31.74 -4.77 18.05
N ALA A 284 32.65 -5.50 17.39
CA ALA A 284 33.66 -4.93 16.50
C ALA A 284 32.95 -4.22 15.32
N PRO A 285 33.56 -3.13 14.78
CA PRO A 285 32.98 -2.42 13.66
C PRO A 285 32.92 -3.34 12.42
N VAL A 286 31.72 -3.44 11.83
CA VAL A 286 31.50 -4.21 10.60
C VAL A 286 32.12 -3.43 9.43
N THR A 287 33.18 -3.95 8.83
CA THR A 287 33.86 -3.38 7.68
C THR A 287 33.32 -3.95 6.36
N GLN A 288 32.03 -3.76 6.07
CA GLN A 288 31.44 -4.15 4.76
C GLN A 288 30.59 -3.00 4.21
N GLN A 289 31.26 -2.04 3.58
CA GLN A 289 30.66 -0.81 3.10
C GLN A 289 29.77 -0.98 1.84
N ALA A 290 29.92 -2.10 1.11
CA ALA A 290 29.14 -2.37 -0.09
C ALA A 290 27.78 -3.00 0.23
N ASP A 291 27.72 -3.88 1.24
CA ASP A 291 26.50 -4.60 1.60
C ASP A 291 25.53 -3.70 2.39
N THR A 292 26.06 -2.80 3.23
CA THR A 292 25.30 -1.79 3.95
C THR A 292 24.63 -0.79 3.02
N GLN A 293 25.25 -0.46 1.88
CA GLN A 293 24.72 0.46 0.89
C GLN A 293 23.43 -0.12 0.24
N SER A 294 23.48 -1.39 -0.19
CA SER A 294 22.33 -2.05 -0.84
C SER A 294 21.15 -2.21 0.11
N PHE A 295 21.42 -2.59 1.37
CA PHE A 295 20.37 -2.69 2.39
C PHE A 295 19.78 -1.33 2.76
N ALA A 296 20.63 -0.30 2.93
CA ALA A 296 20.18 1.06 3.17
C ALA A 296 19.30 1.58 2.03
N ASP A 297 19.64 1.28 0.79
CA ASP A 297 18.85 1.68 -0.37
C ASP A 297 17.49 0.96 -0.45
N ALA A 298 17.36 -0.24 0.11
CA ALA A 298 16.13 -1.03 0.09
C ALA A 298 15.18 -0.76 1.28
N PHE A 299 15.71 -0.61 2.51
CA PHE A 299 14.87 -0.64 3.72
C PHE A 299 15.10 0.47 4.74
N SER A 300 16.21 1.22 4.67
CA SER A 300 16.61 2.06 5.79
C SER A 300 16.03 3.46 5.78
N TYR A 301 15.56 3.95 4.64
CA TYR A 301 15.09 5.34 4.54
C TYR A 301 13.69 5.57 5.09
N ILE A 302 12.92 4.52 5.25
CA ILE A 302 11.52 4.60 5.67
C ILE A 302 11.37 3.88 6.99
N GLN A 303 11.11 4.65 8.05
CA GLN A 303 10.95 4.17 9.42
C GLN A 303 9.56 4.48 9.94
N ILE A 304 9.06 3.65 10.84
CA ILE A 304 7.86 3.99 11.62
C ILE A 304 8.19 5.20 12.48
N SER A 305 7.33 6.23 12.49
CA SER A 305 7.52 7.43 13.29
C SER A 305 7.58 7.12 14.79
N ASN A 306 8.24 7.99 15.56
CA ASN A 306 8.34 7.79 17.02
C ASN A 306 6.98 7.92 17.69
N GLU A 307 6.12 8.77 17.16
CA GLU A 307 4.75 8.97 17.61
C GLU A 307 3.94 7.68 17.50
N VAL A 308 4.01 7.02 16.35
CA VAL A 308 3.32 5.74 16.09
C VAL A 308 3.92 4.61 16.93
N ARG A 309 5.26 4.50 17.03
CA ARG A 309 5.90 3.52 17.92
C ARG A 309 5.48 3.70 19.36
N SER A 310 5.38 4.95 19.81
CA SER A 310 4.93 5.28 21.18
C SER A 310 3.45 4.95 21.38
N ALA A 311 2.62 5.17 20.39
CA ALA A 311 1.20 4.82 20.43
C ALA A 311 0.97 3.30 20.46
N ILE A 312 1.76 2.53 19.69
CA ILE A 312 1.72 1.06 19.74
C ILE A 312 2.10 0.56 21.15
N GLY A 313 3.04 1.22 21.82
CA GLY A 313 3.43 0.94 23.22
C GLY A 313 4.12 -0.42 23.43
N ALA A 314 4.55 -1.10 22.37
CA ALA A 314 5.24 -2.39 22.41
C ALA A 314 6.48 -2.37 21.49
N PRO A 315 7.49 -3.27 21.70
CA PRO A 315 8.65 -3.37 20.84
C PRO A 315 8.27 -3.78 19.40
N VAL A 316 8.48 -2.89 18.42
CA VAL A 316 8.21 -3.13 17.00
C VAL A 316 9.52 -3.33 16.25
N LEU A 317 9.70 -4.52 15.68
CA LEU A 317 10.86 -4.92 14.88
C LEU A 317 10.88 -4.17 13.54
N THR A 318 9.80 -4.28 12.78
CA THR A 318 9.58 -3.63 11.49
C THR A 318 8.08 -3.49 11.24
N GLY A 319 7.68 -2.80 10.17
CA GLY A 319 6.29 -2.60 9.82
C GLY A 319 5.98 -2.91 8.35
N ILE A 320 4.76 -3.33 8.10
CA ILE A 320 4.20 -3.52 6.76
C ILE A 320 3.25 -2.37 6.49
N VAL A 321 3.51 -1.64 5.41
CA VAL A 321 2.76 -0.46 4.98
C VAL A 321 2.07 -0.75 3.68
N VAL A 322 0.83 -0.29 3.55
CA VAL A 322 0.12 -0.22 2.28
C VAL A 322 -0.21 1.24 2.01
N ASP A 323 0.43 1.83 1.01
CA ASP A 323 0.24 3.22 0.58
C ASP A 323 -0.61 3.29 -0.68
N TYR A 324 -1.83 3.75 -0.52
CA TYR A 324 -2.78 3.91 -1.62
C TYR A 324 -2.63 5.25 -2.36
N GLN A 325 -1.84 6.22 -1.84
CA GLN A 325 -1.79 7.59 -2.34
C GLN A 325 -1.51 7.65 -3.85
N SER A 326 -0.43 6.99 -4.29
CA SER A 326 0.00 6.98 -5.68
C SER A 326 -1.03 6.32 -6.63
N ALA A 327 -1.72 5.28 -6.15
CA ALA A 327 -2.79 4.64 -6.90
C ALA A 327 -4.01 5.57 -7.06
N MET A 328 -4.37 6.31 -6.00
CA MET A 328 -5.47 7.28 -6.05
C MET A 328 -5.14 8.46 -6.98
N GLU A 329 -3.92 8.97 -6.95
CA GLU A 329 -3.43 9.99 -7.90
C GLU A 329 -3.57 9.48 -9.35
N THR A 330 -3.10 8.27 -9.62
CA THR A 330 -3.23 7.63 -10.95
C THR A 330 -4.70 7.51 -11.40
N LEU A 331 -5.60 7.11 -10.51
CA LEU A 331 -7.04 7.03 -10.83
C LEU A 331 -7.65 8.39 -11.17
N ILE A 332 -7.27 9.45 -10.43
CA ILE A 332 -7.73 10.82 -10.70
C ILE A 332 -7.20 11.32 -12.04
N GLU A 333 -5.92 11.10 -12.33
CA GLU A 333 -5.31 11.45 -13.62
C GLU A 333 -6.00 10.74 -14.79
N GLN A 334 -6.21 9.43 -14.67
CA GLN A 334 -6.92 8.64 -15.69
C GLN A 334 -8.36 9.11 -15.89
N ALA A 335 -9.07 9.44 -14.82
CA ALA A 335 -10.43 9.95 -14.88
C ALA A 335 -10.47 11.31 -15.62
N ASN A 336 -9.56 12.22 -15.29
CA ASN A 336 -9.44 13.55 -15.91
C ASN A 336 -9.04 13.46 -17.40
N ALA A 337 -8.15 12.54 -17.76
CA ALA A 337 -7.72 12.30 -19.12
C ALA A 337 -8.76 11.54 -19.97
N GLY A 338 -9.84 11.05 -19.37
CA GLY A 338 -10.81 10.18 -20.06
C GLY A 338 -10.20 8.83 -20.50
N ALA A 339 -9.13 8.40 -19.83
CA ALA A 339 -8.42 7.16 -20.15
C ALA A 339 -9.32 5.93 -19.94
N GLN A 340 -8.99 4.81 -20.54
CA GLN A 340 -9.73 3.56 -20.31
C GLN A 340 -9.47 3.01 -18.91
N ALA A 341 -10.39 2.17 -18.44
CA ALA A 341 -10.20 1.42 -17.21
C ALA A 341 -8.94 0.54 -17.27
N SER A 342 -8.21 0.46 -16.17
CA SER A 342 -6.94 -0.25 -16.06
C SER A 342 -6.81 -0.96 -14.73
N VAL A 343 -5.81 -1.81 -14.61
CA VAL A 343 -5.31 -2.29 -13.32
C VAL A 343 -4.23 -1.31 -12.83
N VAL A 344 -4.38 -0.82 -11.61
CA VAL A 344 -3.42 0.08 -10.96
C VAL A 344 -2.76 -0.70 -9.81
N PRO A 345 -1.48 -1.07 -9.92
CA PRO A 345 -0.82 -1.89 -8.92
C PRO A 345 -0.47 -1.09 -7.66
N VAL A 346 -0.70 -1.69 -6.50
CA VAL A 346 -0.17 -1.30 -5.20
C VAL A 346 0.71 -2.45 -4.72
N SER A 347 1.99 -2.37 -4.99
CA SER A 347 2.97 -3.45 -4.82
C SER A 347 4.32 -2.89 -4.37
N LEU A 348 5.28 -3.76 -4.09
CA LEU A 348 6.65 -3.34 -3.78
C LEU A 348 7.24 -2.56 -4.96
N ALA A 349 7.07 -3.05 -6.18
CA ALA A 349 7.57 -2.41 -7.41
C ALA A 349 6.97 -1.02 -7.68
N SER A 350 5.71 -0.79 -7.31
CA SER A 350 5.08 0.53 -7.43
C SER A 350 5.40 1.48 -6.26
N GLY A 351 6.07 0.98 -5.21
CA GLY A 351 6.28 1.71 -3.95
C GLY A 351 5.02 1.84 -3.09
N GLY A 352 3.92 1.19 -3.49
CA GLY A 352 2.66 1.18 -2.74
C GLY A 352 2.62 0.16 -1.61
N VAL A 353 3.53 -0.82 -1.60
CA VAL A 353 3.73 -1.74 -0.48
C VAL A 353 5.16 -1.61 0.01
N ILE A 354 5.35 -1.48 1.31
CA ILE A 354 6.66 -1.19 1.90
C ILE A 354 6.86 -2.07 3.12
N LEU A 355 8.04 -2.70 3.23
CA LEU A 355 8.57 -3.17 4.50
C LEU A 355 9.45 -2.06 5.08
N THR A 356 9.12 -1.55 6.27
CA THR A 356 9.92 -0.47 6.89
C THR A 356 11.28 -0.95 7.34
N GLY A 357 12.19 -0.03 7.58
CA GLY A 357 13.45 -0.33 8.24
C GLY A 357 13.26 -0.81 9.68
N PHE A 358 14.30 -1.42 10.21
CA PHE A 358 14.28 -2.12 11.50
C PHE A 358 14.64 -1.20 12.69
N GLY A 359 14.85 0.09 12.45
CA GLY A 359 15.12 1.07 13.50
C GLY A 359 16.27 0.64 14.41
N ALA A 360 16.05 0.63 15.72
CA ALA A 360 17.02 0.22 16.71
C ALA A 360 17.49 -1.25 16.59
N TYR A 361 16.78 -2.08 15.84
CA TYR A 361 17.15 -3.48 15.62
C TYR A 361 18.05 -3.69 14.40
N THR A 362 18.26 -2.68 13.56
CA THR A 362 19.11 -2.77 12.36
C THR A 362 20.52 -3.32 12.64
N PRO A 363 21.21 -2.94 13.74
CA PRO A 363 22.52 -3.52 14.08
C PRO A 363 22.49 -5.01 14.43
N MET A 364 21.34 -5.57 14.75
CA MET A 364 21.17 -6.99 15.09
C MET A 364 21.02 -7.88 13.84
N LEU A 365 20.72 -7.30 12.67
CA LEU A 365 20.63 -8.06 11.43
C LEU A 365 22.04 -8.45 10.98
N SER A 366 22.25 -9.73 10.74
CA SER A 366 23.52 -10.21 10.15
C SER A 366 23.71 -9.69 8.72
N SER A 367 24.94 -9.63 8.23
CA SER A 367 25.22 -9.26 6.84
C SER A 367 24.51 -10.16 5.85
N ASP A 368 24.47 -11.47 6.09
CA ASP A 368 23.82 -12.44 5.22
C ASP A 368 22.29 -12.20 5.17
N LEU A 369 21.66 -11.87 6.33
CA LEU A 369 20.24 -11.52 6.37
C LEU A 369 19.95 -10.24 5.58
N LYS A 370 20.80 -9.21 5.72
CA LYS A 370 20.68 -7.96 4.96
C LYS A 370 20.78 -8.19 3.46
N LEU A 371 21.78 -8.96 3.02
CA LEU A 371 21.96 -9.32 1.61
C LEU A 371 20.77 -10.11 1.08
N GLY A 372 20.32 -11.13 1.79
CA GLY A 372 19.17 -11.93 1.40
C GLY A 372 17.90 -11.11 1.25
N LEU A 373 17.63 -10.19 2.20
CA LEU A 373 16.47 -9.29 2.12
C LEU A 373 16.55 -8.34 0.92
N SER A 374 17.73 -7.74 0.67
CA SER A 374 17.92 -6.83 -0.47
C SER A 374 17.77 -7.56 -1.80
N ASP A 375 18.31 -8.77 -1.92
CA ASP A 375 18.22 -9.58 -3.13
C ASP A 375 16.78 -10.00 -3.42
N MET A 376 16.06 -10.48 -2.40
CA MET A 376 14.64 -10.84 -2.57
C MET A 376 13.77 -9.64 -2.92
N ALA A 377 13.95 -8.50 -2.25
CA ALA A 377 13.21 -7.29 -2.58
C ALA A 377 13.45 -6.90 -4.04
N GLY A 378 14.69 -6.86 -4.49
CA GLY A 378 15.02 -6.56 -5.88
C GLY A 378 14.45 -7.58 -6.89
N GLN A 379 14.43 -8.87 -6.55
CA GLN A 379 13.80 -9.89 -7.38
C GLN A 379 12.28 -9.72 -7.46
N ILE A 380 11.62 -9.38 -6.37
CA ILE A 380 10.16 -9.11 -6.34
C ILE A 380 9.85 -7.86 -7.16
N GLU A 381 10.58 -6.76 -6.94
CA GLU A 381 10.39 -5.48 -7.66
C GLU A 381 10.57 -5.62 -9.17
N THR A 382 11.50 -6.45 -9.61
CA THR A 382 11.76 -6.68 -11.03
C THR A 382 10.90 -7.79 -11.65
N GLY A 383 10.04 -8.44 -10.87
CA GLY A 383 9.24 -9.59 -11.29
C GLY A 383 10.03 -10.89 -11.49
N GLY A 384 11.28 -10.94 -11.04
CA GLY A 384 12.10 -12.16 -11.03
C GLY A 384 11.63 -13.19 -10.00
N MET A 385 10.97 -12.72 -8.94
CA MET A 385 10.29 -13.53 -7.95
C MET A 385 8.83 -13.09 -7.84
N VAL A 386 7.91 -14.03 -7.98
CA VAL A 386 6.47 -13.82 -7.77
C VAL A 386 6.06 -14.55 -6.50
N ILE A 387 5.49 -13.82 -5.55
CA ILE A 387 4.91 -14.42 -4.34
C ILE A 387 3.50 -14.87 -4.71
N SER A 388 3.30 -16.17 -4.76
CA SER A 388 2.00 -16.77 -5.09
C SER A 388 1.42 -17.45 -3.87
N THR A 389 0.16 -17.16 -3.60
CA THR A 389 -0.59 -17.77 -2.49
C THR A 389 -1.80 -18.52 -3.02
N PRO A 390 -2.37 -19.46 -2.25
CA PRO A 390 -3.59 -20.19 -2.65
C PRO A 390 -4.82 -19.28 -2.78
N PHE A 391 -4.69 -18.00 -2.48
CA PHE A 391 -5.77 -17.01 -2.42
C PHE A 391 -5.67 -15.93 -3.50
N ASP A 392 -4.67 -16.02 -4.37
CA ASP A 392 -4.51 -15.10 -5.50
C ASP A 392 -5.69 -15.27 -6.48
N VAL A 393 -6.26 -14.16 -6.95
CA VAL A 393 -7.51 -14.11 -7.73
C VAL A 393 -7.21 -13.79 -9.21
#